data_bc5ff5b915fd90092a51d981ef1920ae
#
_entry.id   bc5ff5b915fd90092a51d981ef1920ae
#
_cell.length_a   1.000
_cell.length_b   1.000
_cell.length_c   1.000
_cell.angle_alpha   90.00
_cell.angle_beta   90.00
_cell.angle_gamma   90.00
#
_symmetry.space_group_name_H-M   'P 1'
#
loop_
_entity.id
_entity.type
_entity.pdbx_description
1 polymer ?
#
loop_
_entity_poly.entity_id
_entity_poly.type
_entity_poly.pdbx_seq_one_letter_code
_entity_poly.pdbx_strand_id
1 'polypeptide(L)'
;LQTYYLMPRNVESENISDGVRVDVPIQRSVVFTTAHANLLEMLHAQKAIVGVADLKYMLIPDVQQRARKGEIANCGESMKPDVEHIIDIKPDAILLSPFENSGGYGRLEEIGVPIIECADYMERSALGRAEWMKFYGMLYGREHEADSLFAVVEQNYKALSAKAKKSKVKRSVLPDRKVGAVWYLPGGESSVGLLYKDANGSYAYAQDKHSGSLSMPFETILDKFGDSDFWILCYNGNFSLNTLLAEYQGYGALKPYKTGE
;
A
#
# COMPACT_ATOMS: atom_id res chain seq x y z
N LEU A 1 -19.17 1.11 -4.94
CA LEU A 1 -18.48 1.09 -6.24
C LEU A 1 -18.44 2.52 -6.75
N GLN A 2 -17.25 3.04 -7.07
CA GLN A 2 -17.12 4.36 -7.70
C GLN A 2 -16.85 4.20 -9.19
N THR A 3 -17.45 5.07 -10.01
CA THR A 3 -17.24 5.11 -11.47
C THR A 3 -16.45 6.37 -11.82
N TYR A 4 -15.35 6.21 -12.54
CA TYR A 4 -14.56 7.30 -13.09
C TYR A 4 -14.66 7.31 -14.61
N TYR A 5 -14.98 8.48 -15.15
CA TYR A 5 -14.98 8.72 -16.60
C TYR A 5 -13.68 9.45 -16.96
N LEU A 6 -12.75 8.71 -17.56
CA LEU A 6 -11.47 9.27 -17.99
C LEU A 6 -11.68 9.96 -19.35
N MET A 7 -11.65 11.27 -19.35
CA MET A 7 -11.92 12.08 -20.53
C MET A 7 -10.64 12.72 -21.06
N PRO A 8 -10.33 12.57 -22.34
CA PRO A 8 -9.22 13.32 -22.93
C PRO A 8 -9.38 14.82 -22.72
N ARG A 9 -8.28 15.51 -22.38
CA ARG A 9 -8.31 16.97 -22.26
C ARG A 9 -8.78 17.59 -23.57
N ASN A 10 -9.57 18.66 -23.49
CA ASN A 10 -10.15 19.39 -24.61
C ASN A 10 -11.35 18.72 -25.33
N VAL A 11 -11.93 17.68 -24.75
CA VAL A 11 -13.20 17.14 -25.21
C VAL A 11 -14.34 17.79 -24.43
N GLU A 12 -15.23 18.51 -25.14
CA GLU A 12 -16.49 18.99 -24.55
C GLU A 12 -17.30 17.79 -24.07
N SER A 13 -17.72 17.81 -22.81
CA SER A 13 -18.39 16.67 -22.21
C SER A 13 -19.90 16.77 -22.32
N GLU A 14 -20.53 15.63 -22.58
CA GLU A 14 -21.90 15.36 -22.14
C GLU A 14 -21.96 15.36 -20.60
N ASN A 15 -23.10 15.74 -20.05
CA ASN A 15 -23.30 15.72 -18.58
C ASN A 15 -23.16 14.28 -18.05
N ILE A 16 -22.16 14.06 -17.21
CA ILE A 16 -21.97 12.79 -16.50
C ILE A 16 -22.83 12.85 -15.23
N SER A 17 -23.83 11.99 -15.12
CA SER A 17 -24.80 11.99 -14.01
C SER A 17 -24.49 10.98 -12.91
N ASP A 18 -23.64 9.98 -13.17
CA ASP A 18 -23.49 8.78 -12.31
C ASP A 18 -22.02 8.40 -12.04
N GLY A 19 -21.10 9.37 -12.06
CA GLY A 19 -19.69 9.14 -11.80
C GLY A 19 -18.86 10.39 -11.69
N VAL A 20 -17.57 10.22 -11.51
CA VAL A 20 -16.58 11.28 -11.38
C VAL A 20 -15.85 11.46 -12.71
N ARG A 21 -15.91 12.67 -13.28
CA ARG A 21 -15.11 13.03 -14.45
C ARG A 21 -13.66 13.27 -14.02
N VAL A 22 -12.74 12.68 -14.75
CA VAL A 22 -11.30 12.91 -14.60
C VAL A 22 -10.69 13.24 -15.95
N ASP A 23 -10.15 14.45 -16.10
CA ASP A 23 -9.47 14.84 -17.34
C ASP A 23 -8.06 14.21 -17.39
N VAL A 24 -7.80 13.41 -18.42
CA VAL A 24 -6.53 12.69 -18.60
C VAL A 24 -5.77 13.18 -19.83
N PRO A 25 -4.41 13.12 -19.81
CA PRO A 25 -3.59 12.77 -18.67
C PRO A 25 -3.63 13.82 -17.56
N ILE A 26 -3.62 13.39 -16.30
CA ILE A 26 -3.50 14.25 -15.13
C ILE A 26 -2.14 14.95 -15.18
N GLN A 27 -2.14 16.28 -15.05
CA GLN A 27 -0.93 17.10 -15.09
C GLN A 27 -0.54 17.66 -13.73
N ARG A 28 -1.52 17.77 -12.82
CA ARG A 28 -1.36 18.33 -11.48
C ARG A 28 -2.12 17.48 -10.48
N SER A 29 -1.43 16.75 -9.63
CA SER A 29 -2.07 15.92 -8.62
C SER A 29 -1.57 16.20 -7.21
N VAL A 30 -2.47 16.07 -6.24
CA VAL A 30 -2.14 15.96 -4.82
C VAL A 30 -2.18 14.48 -4.44
N VAL A 31 -1.12 13.98 -3.80
CA VAL A 31 -0.96 12.55 -3.48
C VAL A 31 -0.82 12.36 -1.99
N PHE A 32 -1.67 11.51 -1.42
CA PHE A 32 -1.78 11.35 0.03
C PHE A 32 -0.89 10.23 0.60
N THR A 33 -0.40 9.31 -0.22
CA THR A 33 0.40 8.18 0.28
C THR A 33 1.73 8.05 -0.43
N THR A 34 2.74 7.59 0.32
CA THR A 34 4.06 7.27 -0.24
C THR A 34 3.99 6.19 -1.32
N ALA A 35 3.09 5.21 -1.17
CA ALA A 35 2.93 4.13 -2.15
C ALA A 35 2.50 4.68 -3.52
N HIS A 36 1.51 5.58 -3.55
CA HIS A 36 1.03 6.20 -4.79
C HIS A 36 2.10 7.10 -5.40
N ALA A 37 2.78 7.93 -4.59
CA ALA A 37 3.85 8.79 -5.08
C ALA A 37 5.01 7.98 -5.68
N ASN A 38 5.42 6.88 -5.04
CA ASN A 38 6.46 5.99 -5.55
C ASN A 38 6.05 5.32 -6.86
N LEU A 39 4.78 4.91 -6.99
CA LEU A 39 4.28 4.32 -8.24
C LEU A 39 4.33 5.33 -9.38
N LEU A 40 4.00 6.61 -9.13
CA LEU A 40 4.12 7.66 -10.14
C LEU A 40 5.59 7.89 -10.56
N GLU A 41 6.56 7.75 -9.65
CA GLU A 41 7.98 7.74 -9.99
C GLU A 41 8.33 6.60 -10.96
N MET A 42 7.88 5.38 -10.63
CA MET A 42 8.13 4.19 -11.46
C MET A 42 7.52 4.30 -12.87
N LEU A 43 6.41 5.03 -12.99
CA LEU A 43 5.72 5.30 -14.27
C LEU A 43 6.25 6.57 -14.97
N HIS A 44 7.29 7.22 -14.45
CA HIS A 44 7.82 8.49 -14.97
C HIS A 44 6.77 9.61 -15.03
N ALA A 45 5.79 9.59 -14.13
CA ALA A 45 4.71 10.56 -14.00
C ALA A 45 4.89 11.51 -12.79
N GLN A 46 6.00 11.42 -12.06
CA GLN A 46 6.25 12.19 -10.83
C GLN A 46 6.18 13.70 -11.00
N LYS A 47 6.40 14.22 -12.20
CA LYS A 47 6.30 15.67 -12.48
C LYS A 47 4.88 16.20 -12.28
N ALA A 48 3.87 15.35 -12.37
CA ALA A 48 2.49 15.72 -12.10
C ALA A 48 2.19 15.91 -10.61
N ILE A 49 3.05 15.46 -9.70
CA ILE A 49 2.88 15.68 -8.26
C ILE A 49 3.20 17.14 -7.94
N VAL A 50 2.18 17.91 -7.53
CA VAL A 50 2.29 19.32 -7.12
C VAL A 50 2.04 19.53 -5.64
N GLY A 51 1.51 18.53 -4.94
CA GLY A 51 1.29 18.55 -3.51
C GLY A 51 1.26 17.15 -2.93
N VAL A 52 1.62 17.03 -1.67
CA VAL A 52 1.56 15.77 -0.92
C VAL A 52 1.06 15.99 0.50
N ALA A 53 0.28 15.04 1.02
CA ALA A 53 0.02 14.97 2.43
C ALA A 53 1.16 14.21 3.15
N ASP A 54 1.27 14.41 4.46
CA ASP A 54 2.26 13.72 5.30
C ASP A 54 3.71 13.78 4.77
N LEU A 55 4.11 14.93 4.22
CA LEU A 55 5.43 15.14 3.59
C LEU A 55 6.60 14.62 4.43
N LYS A 56 6.50 14.68 5.77
CA LYS A 56 7.52 14.18 6.70
C LYS A 56 7.81 12.68 6.58
N TYR A 57 6.82 11.91 6.07
CA TYR A 57 6.93 10.46 5.86
C TYR A 57 7.17 10.08 4.40
N MET A 58 7.05 11.00 3.47
CA MET A 58 7.34 10.78 2.06
C MET A 58 8.84 10.84 1.77
N LEU A 59 9.58 9.80 2.16
CA LEU A 59 11.05 9.75 2.05
C LEU A 59 11.55 9.46 0.62
N ILE A 60 10.77 9.82 -0.40
CA ILE A 60 11.15 9.72 -1.82
C ILE A 60 12.08 10.88 -2.14
N PRO A 61 13.32 10.64 -2.64
CA PRO A 61 14.32 11.68 -2.85
C PRO A 61 13.86 12.84 -3.74
N ASP A 62 13.18 12.54 -4.86
CA ASP A 62 12.63 13.56 -5.77
C ASP A 62 11.60 14.44 -5.06
N VAL A 63 10.61 13.81 -4.38
CA VAL A 63 9.59 14.54 -3.63
C VAL A 63 10.20 15.46 -2.59
N GLN A 64 11.17 14.96 -1.80
CA GLN A 64 11.86 15.75 -0.78
C GLN A 64 12.67 16.90 -1.38
N GLN A 65 13.34 16.68 -2.51
CA GLN A 65 14.12 17.71 -3.18
C GLN A 65 13.21 18.80 -3.74
N ARG A 66 12.14 18.43 -4.42
CA ARG A 66 11.19 19.36 -5.04
C ARG A 66 10.38 20.13 -3.98
N ALA A 67 10.03 19.48 -2.86
CA ALA A 67 9.39 20.17 -1.74
C ALA A 67 10.31 21.26 -1.13
N ARG A 68 11.60 20.96 -0.95
CA ARG A 68 12.58 21.98 -0.49
C ARG A 68 12.74 23.15 -1.44
N LYS A 69 12.51 22.95 -2.75
CA LYS A 69 12.53 24.02 -3.77
C LYS A 69 11.20 24.76 -3.89
N GLY A 70 10.15 24.34 -3.16
CA GLY A 70 8.81 24.90 -3.27
C GLY A 70 8.03 24.46 -4.52
N GLU A 71 8.50 23.42 -5.22
CA GLU A 71 7.83 22.85 -6.40
C GLU A 71 6.71 21.86 -6.02
N ILE A 72 6.75 21.31 -4.80
CA ILE A 72 5.71 20.45 -4.23
C ILE A 72 5.24 21.07 -2.92
N ALA A 73 3.94 21.28 -2.79
CA ALA A 73 3.31 21.83 -1.60
C ALA A 73 3.15 20.74 -0.51
N ASN A 74 3.33 21.14 0.75
CA ASN A 74 2.91 20.32 1.89
C ASN A 74 1.42 20.58 2.17
N CYS A 75 0.58 19.61 1.87
CA CYS A 75 -0.88 19.69 2.00
C CYS A 75 -1.40 19.20 3.38
N GLY A 76 -0.57 19.25 4.41
CA GLY A 76 -0.95 18.88 5.77
C GLY A 76 -0.84 17.38 6.05
N GLU A 77 -1.62 16.91 7.01
CA GLU A 77 -1.69 15.48 7.36
C GLU A 77 -2.87 14.81 6.67
N SER A 78 -2.75 13.55 6.31
CA SER A 78 -3.80 12.80 5.58
C SER A 78 -5.15 12.83 6.30
N MET A 79 -5.14 12.78 7.65
CA MET A 79 -6.36 12.86 8.47
C MET A 79 -6.87 14.29 8.70
N LYS A 80 -6.05 15.29 8.40
CA LYS A 80 -6.38 16.71 8.54
C LYS A 80 -5.67 17.51 7.44
N PRO A 81 -6.11 17.36 6.18
CA PRO A 81 -5.49 18.06 5.05
C PRO A 81 -5.70 19.57 5.13
N ASP A 82 -4.73 20.31 4.61
CA ASP A 82 -4.82 21.76 4.42
C ASP A 82 -5.60 22.04 3.12
N VAL A 83 -6.92 22.11 3.25
CA VAL A 83 -7.83 22.26 2.10
C VAL A 83 -7.61 23.60 1.39
N GLU A 84 -7.34 24.69 2.13
CA GLU A 84 -7.09 25.99 1.54
C GLU A 84 -5.84 25.97 0.67
N HIS A 85 -4.76 25.34 1.15
CA HIS A 85 -3.53 25.21 0.37
C HIS A 85 -3.73 24.30 -0.85
N ILE A 86 -4.56 23.23 -0.74
CA ILE A 86 -4.91 22.38 -1.89
C ILE A 86 -5.67 23.19 -2.96
N ILE A 87 -6.59 24.05 -2.58
CA ILE A 87 -7.29 24.95 -3.51
C ILE A 87 -6.33 25.88 -4.23
N ASP A 88 -5.39 26.47 -3.49
CA ASP A 88 -4.43 27.46 -4.04
C ASP A 88 -3.51 26.85 -5.11
N ILE A 89 -3.10 25.59 -4.94
CA ILE A 89 -2.22 24.92 -5.92
C ILE A 89 -2.99 24.37 -7.12
N LYS A 90 -4.30 24.46 -7.16
CA LYS A 90 -5.18 24.09 -8.29
C LYS A 90 -4.84 22.74 -8.90
N PRO A 91 -4.99 21.62 -8.18
CA PRO A 91 -4.75 20.30 -8.75
C PRO A 91 -5.87 19.87 -9.70
N ASP A 92 -5.56 19.00 -10.66
CA ASP A 92 -6.53 18.34 -11.52
C ASP A 92 -7.23 17.17 -10.82
N ALA A 93 -6.55 16.55 -9.85
CA ALA A 93 -7.06 15.42 -9.10
C ALA A 93 -6.35 15.26 -7.74
N ILE A 94 -7.03 14.61 -6.82
CA ILE A 94 -6.52 14.19 -5.52
C ILE A 94 -6.52 12.66 -5.48
N LEU A 95 -5.35 12.05 -5.24
CA LEU A 95 -5.19 10.61 -5.08
C LEU A 95 -5.05 10.27 -3.59
N LEU A 96 -5.97 9.48 -3.07
CA LEU A 96 -5.92 9.04 -1.68
C LEU A 96 -6.41 7.58 -1.53
N SER A 97 -6.09 6.97 -0.41
CA SER A 97 -6.64 5.67 -0.05
C SER A 97 -7.96 5.86 0.68
N PRO A 98 -9.04 5.15 0.31
CA PRO A 98 -10.29 5.19 1.05
C PRO A 98 -10.09 4.57 2.44
N PHE A 99 -10.70 5.15 3.47
CA PHE A 99 -10.72 4.58 4.82
C PHE A 99 -12.10 4.03 5.11
N GLU A 100 -12.19 2.81 5.59
CA GLU A 100 -13.43 2.31 6.17
C GLU A 100 -13.86 3.22 7.33
N ASN A 101 -15.11 3.63 7.34
CA ASN A 101 -15.71 4.52 8.35
C ASN A 101 -15.20 5.97 8.36
N SER A 102 -14.60 6.47 7.28
CA SER A 102 -14.22 7.89 7.20
C SER A 102 -15.43 8.84 7.18
N GLY A 103 -16.61 8.35 6.83
CA GLY A 103 -17.82 9.20 6.67
C GLY A 103 -17.74 10.18 5.50
N GLY A 104 -16.78 9.98 4.56
CA GLY A 104 -16.47 10.87 3.45
C GLY A 104 -15.17 11.65 3.68
N TYR A 105 -14.84 12.55 2.75
CA TYR A 105 -13.59 13.32 2.77
C TYR A 105 -13.80 14.77 3.23
N GLY A 106 -14.99 15.05 3.80
CA GLY A 106 -15.33 16.34 4.35
C GLY A 106 -15.18 17.49 3.35
N ARG A 107 -14.50 18.56 3.74
CA ARG A 107 -14.31 19.75 2.88
C ARG A 107 -13.58 19.46 1.56
N LEU A 108 -12.83 18.36 1.42
CA LEU A 108 -12.22 18.00 0.14
C LEU A 108 -13.25 17.67 -0.94
N GLU A 109 -14.43 17.18 -0.59
CA GLU A 109 -15.52 16.91 -1.54
C GLU A 109 -16.15 18.19 -2.09
N GLU A 110 -16.06 19.29 -1.33
CA GLU A 110 -16.71 20.56 -1.65
C GLU A 110 -15.89 21.42 -2.63
N ILE A 111 -14.60 21.11 -2.83
CA ILE A 111 -13.71 21.95 -3.65
C ILE A 111 -13.82 21.71 -5.15
N GLY A 112 -14.63 20.72 -5.57
CA GLY A 112 -14.86 20.42 -6.98
C GLY A 112 -13.68 19.78 -7.74
N VAL A 113 -12.65 19.36 -7.02
CA VAL A 113 -11.52 18.60 -7.59
C VAL A 113 -11.84 17.10 -7.51
N PRO A 114 -11.69 16.32 -8.60
CA PRO A 114 -11.91 14.89 -8.59
C PRO A 114 -11.07 14.19 -7.52
N ILE A 115 -11.73 13.43 -6.65
CA ILE A 115 -11.07 12.54 -5.68
C ILE A 115 -11.01 11.15 -6.29
N ILE A 116 -9.79 10.61 -6.42
CA ILE A 116 -9.54 9.27 -6.93
C ILE A 116 -9.20 8.36 -5.75
N GLU A 117 -10.11 7.45 -5.46
CA GLU A 117 -9.93 6.44 -4.41
C GLU A 117 -9.05 5.31 -4.89
N CYS A 118 -7.84 5.27 -4.41
CA CYS A 118 -6.85 4.26 -4.72
C CYS A 118 -6.91 3.14 -3.69
N ALA A 119 -7.72 2.11 -3.96
CA ALA A 119 -8.00 1.02 -3.04
C ALA A 119 -7.10 -0.21 -3.26
N ASP A 120 -5.88 -0.02 -3.78
CA ASP A 120 -4.91 -1.09 -4.06
C ASP A 120 -4.58 -1.94 -2.83
N TYR A 121 -4.61 -1.36 -1.64
CA TYR A 121 -4.35 -2.08 -0.39
C TYR A 121 -5.45 -3.10 -0.04
N MET A 122 -6.64 -2.97 -0.62
CA MET A 122 -7.77 -3.89 -0.42
C MET A 122 -7.70 -5.13 -1.32
N GLU A 123 -6.75 -5.15 -2.28
CA GLU A 123 -6.56 -6.30 -3.15
C GLU A 123 -6.09 -7.54 -2.38
N ARG A 124 -6.72 -8.66 -2.70
CA ARG A 124 -6.41 -9.93 -2.03
C ARG A 124 -5.13 -10.60 -2.51
N SER A 125 -4.67 -10.30 -3.72
CA SER A 125 -3.47 -10.90 -4.28
C SER A 125 -2.37 -9.88 -4.53
N ALA A 126 -1.11 -10.32 -4.41
CA ALA A 126 0.03 -9.48 -4.71
C ALA A 126 0.04 -8.98 -6.16
N LEU A 127 -0.35 -9.83 -7.11
CA LEU A 127 -0.47 -9.43 -8.52
C LEU A 127 -1.65 -8.50 -8.76
N GLY A 128 -2.82 -8.74 -8.14
CA GLY A 128 -3.95 -7.80 -8.21
C GLY A 128 -3.54 -6.42 -7.71
N ARG A 129 -2.84 -6.36 -6.56
CA ARG A 129 -2.31 -5.10 -6.05
C ARG A 129 -1.32 -4.44 -7.01
N ALA A 130 -0.41 -5.21 -7.61
CA ALA A 130 0.53 -4.69 -8.59
C ALA A 130 -0.17 -4.20 -9.87
N GLU A 131 -1.27 -4.84 -10.29
CA GLU A 131 -2.01 -4.49 -11.49
C GLU A 131 -2.63 -3.09 -11.45
N TRP A 132 -2.83 -2.53 -10.26
CA TRP A 132 -3.27 -1.15 -10.11
C TRP A 132 -2.36 -0.15 -10.84
N MET A 133 -1.09 -0.49 -11.08
CA MET A 133 -0.21 0.36 -11.89
C MET A 133 -0.77 0.67 -13.28
N LYS A 134 -1.61 -0.21 -13.85
CA LYS A 134 -2.27 0.04 -15.13
C LYS A 134 -3.33 1.13 -15.02
N PHE A 135 -4.09 1.15 -13.92
CA PHE A 135 -5.02 2.24 -13.65
C PHE A 135 -4.31 3.58 -13.57
N TYR A 136 -3.18 3.64 -12.85
CA TYR A 136 -2.35 4.84 -12.82
C TYR A 136 -1.78 5.18 -14.19
N GLY A 137 -1.40 4.18 -14.97
CA GLY A 137 -0.99 4.37 -16.37
C GLY A 137 -2.04 5.14 -17.18
N MET A 138 -3.31 4.73 -17.11
CA MET A 138 -4.43 5.41 -17.77
C MET A 138 -4.63 6.84 -17.26
N LEU A 139 -4.50 7.06 -15.95
CA LEU A 139 -4.66 8.40 -15.36
C LEU A 139 -3.60 9.40 -15.85
N TYR A 140 -2.39 8.94 -16.10
CA TYR A 140 -1.24 9.81 -16.40
C TYR A 140 -0.72 9.67 -17.84
N GLY A 141 -1.42 8.94 -18.73
CA GLY A 141 -0.97 8.70 -20.10
C GLY A 141 0.35 7.92 -20.16
N ARG A 142 0.45 6.89 -19.32
CA ARG A 142 1.63 6.02 -19.16
C ARG A 142 1.26 4.55 -19.26
N GLU A 143 0.27 4.23 -20.11
CA GLU A 143 -0.27 2.88 -20.26
C GLU A 143 0.81 1.89 -20.70
N HIS A 144 1.63 2.29 -21.67
CA HIS A 144 2.71 1.44 -22.19
C HIS A 144 3.76 1.12 -21.11
N GLU A 145 4.18 2.14 -20.35
CA GLU A 145 5.12 1.96 -19.24
C GLU A 145 4.53 1.05 -18.15
N ALA A 146 3.25 1.26 -17.83
CA ALA A 146 2.53 0.47 -16.82
C ALA A 146 2.39 -0.99 -17.24
N ASP A 147 1.99 -1.26 -18.50
CA ASP A 147 1.88 -2.61 -19.03
C ASP A 147 3.23 -3.33 -19.07
N SER A 148 4.29 -2.63 -19.51
CA SER A 148 5.63 -3.18 -19.55
C SER A 148 6.15 -3.52 -18.15
N LEU A 149 5.95 -2.62 -17.18
CA LEU A 149 6.36 -2.83 -15.80
C LEU A 149 5.57 -3.98 -15.16
N PHE A 150 4.26 -4.02 -15.36
CA PHE A 150 3.41 -5.10 -14.85
C PHE A 150 3.81 -6.45 -15.42
N ALA A 151 4.08 -6.54 -16.72
CA ALA A 151 4.50 -7.79 -17.36
C ALA A 151 5.78 -8.35 -16.74
N VAL A 152 6.75 -7.49 -16.42
CA VAL A 152 8.00 -7.90 -15.72
C VAL A 152 7.69 -8.39 -14.31
N VAL A 153 6.86 -7.66 -13.55
CA VAL A 153 6.46 -8.04 -12.20
C VAL A 153 5.73 -9.38 -12.20
N GLU A 154 4.75 -9.54 -13.11
CA GLU A 154 3.97 -10.77 -13.23
C GLU A 154 4.83 -11.97 -13.59
N GLN A 155 5.72 -11.82 -14.58
CA GLN A 155 6.64 -12.88 -15.00
C GLN A 155 7.55 -13.33 -13.86
N ASN A 156 8.16 -12.36 -13.16
CA ASN A 156 9.06 -12.66 -12.03
C ASN A 156 8.30 -13.33 -10.88
N TYR A 157 7.11 -12.82 -10.53
CA TYR A 157 6.29 -13.40 -9.48
C TYR A 157 5.91 -14.85 -9.79
N LYS A 158 5.39 -15.10 -11.00
CA LYS A 158 5.01 -16.44 -11.46
C LYS A 158 6.22 -17.40 -11.47
N ALA A 159 7.38 -16.94 -11.92
CA ALA A 159 8.61 -17.75 -11.93
C ALA A 159 9.07 -18.11 -10.51
N LEU A 160 9.07 -17.13 -9.58
CA LEU A 160 9.45 -17.36 -8.18
C LEU A 160 8.46 -18.29 -7.47
N SER A 161 7.15 -18.08 -7.65
CA SER A 161 6.11 -18.97 -7.10
C SER A 161 6.24 -20.40 -7.64
N ALA A 162 6.47 -20.55 -8.94
CA ALA A 162 6.69 -21.88 -9.54
C ALA A 162 7.96 -22.55 -9.01
N LYS A 163 9.03 -21.79 -8.77
CA LYS A 163 10.25 -22.28 -8.15
C LYS A 163 10.00 -22.71 -6.70
N ALA A 164 9.30 -21.89 -5.92
CA ALA A 164 8.95 -22.17 -4.53
C ALA A 164 8.11 -23.46 -4.40
N LYS A 165 7.12 -23.65 -5.27
CA LYS A 165 6.25 -24.85 -5.29
C LYS A 165 7.00 -26.14 -5.60
N LYS A 166 8.17 -26.08 -6.26
CA LYS A 166 9.03 -27.25 -6.50
C LYS A 166 9.88 -27.65 -5.28
N SER A 167 10.00 -26.78 -4.30
CA SER A 167 10.74 -27.08 -3.07
C SER A 167 10.04 -28.16 -2.27
N LYS A 168 10.79 -29.20 -1.89
CA LYS A 168 10.31 -30.25 -0.98
C LYS A 168 10.26 -29.79 0.48
N VAL A 169 10.99 -28.74 0.80
CA VAL A 169 11.07 -28.17 2.15
C VAL A 169 10.05 -27.03 2.25
N LYS A 170 9.12 -27.16 3.17
CA LYS A 170 8.25 -26.07 3.60
C LYS A 170 8.80 -25.51 4.90
N ARG A 171 8.94 -24.18 4.96
CA ARG A 171 9.37 -23.49 6.18
C ARG A 171 8.16 -22.83 6.82
N SER A 172 8.06 -22.96 8.14
CA SER A 172 6.99 -22.33 8.90
C SER A 172 7.31 -20.87 9.20
N VAL A 173 6.27 -20.04 9.16
CA VAL A 173 6.39 -18.58 9.23
C VAL A 173 5.54 -18.04 10.38
N LEU A 174 6.17 -17.24 11.25
CA LEU A 174 5.53 -16.37 12.21
C LEU A 174 5.53 -14.95 11.63
N PRO A 175 4.36 -14.35 11.33
CA PRO A 175 4.30 -12.97 10.84
C PRO A 175 4.15 -11.94 11.96
N ASP A 176 4.68 -10.74 11.72
CA ASP A 176 4.53 -9.54 12.54
C ASP A 176 5.01 -9.67 14.00
N ARG A 177 4.55 -8.76 14.85
CA ARG A 177 4.89 -8.71 16.26
C ARG A 177 3.71 -8.18 17.10
N LYS A 178 3.86 -8.26 18.40
CA LYS A 178 2.87 -7.75 19.35
C LYS A 178 2.75 -6.23 19.26
N VAL A 179 1.51 -5.75 19.22
CA VAL A 179 1.18 -4.31 19.27
C VAL A 179 0.27 -4.09 20.47
N GLY A 180 0.75 -3.38 21.47
CA GLY A 180 0.05 -3.27 22.75
C GLY A 180 -0.14 -4.64 23.42
N ALA A 181 -1.38 -5.06 23.66
CA ALA A 181 -1.70 -6.35 24.28
C ALA A 181 -1.90 -7.48 23.26
N VAL A 182 -1.97 -7.18 21.97
CA VAL A 182 -2.46 -8.08 20.93
C VAL A 182 -1.39 -8.33 19.87
N TRP A 183 -1.41 -9.53 19.29
CA TRP A 183 -0.67 -9.87 18.09
C TRP A 183 -1.64 -9.93 16.90
N TYR A 184 -1.40 -9.13 15.87
CA TYR A 184 -2.20 -9.13 14.66
C TYR A 184 -1.57 -10.05 13.61
N LEU A 185 -2.30 -11.09 13.21
CA LEU A 185 -1.88 -12.04 12.18
C LEU A 185 -2.69 -11.82 10.90
N PRO A 186 -2.09 -11.98 9.72
CA PRO A 186 -2.84 -11.95 8.47
C PRO A 186 -3.82 -13.13 8.39
N GLY A 187 -5.06 -12.89 8.00
CA GLY A 187 -5.99 -13.98 7.67
C GLY A 187 -5.48 -14.81 6.48
N GLY A 188 -5.95 -16.05 6.38
CA GLY A 188 -5.48 -16.96 5.32
C GLY A 188 -5.82 -16.52 3.89
N GLU A 189 -6.94 -15.77 3.72
CA GLU A 189 -7.33 -15.18 2.43
C GLU A 189 -6.93 -13.70 2.29
N SER A 190 -6.09 -13.17 3.19
CA SER A 190 -5.46 -11.86 3.02
C SER A 190 -4.36 -11.89 1.95
N SER A 191 -3.98 -10.72 1.45
CA SER A 191 -2.86 -10.60 0.49
C SER A 191 -1.56 -11.20 1.02
N VAL A 192 -1.28 -11.04 2.31
CA VAL A 192 -0.09 -11.59 2.97
C VAL A 192 -0.22 -13.10 3.17
N GLY A 193 -1.39 -13.60 3.60
CA GLY A 193 -1.65 -15.03 3.74
C GLY A 193 -1.50 -15.78 2.42
N LEU A 194 -2.01 -15.20 1.32
CA LEU A 194 -1.84 -15.74 -0.03
C LEU A 194 -0.39 -15.66 -0.51
N LEU A 195 0.36 -14.63 -0.14
CA LEU A 195 1.78 -14.51 -0.46
C LEU A 195 2.59 -15.64 0.19
N TYR A 196 2.33 -15.98 1.46
CA TYR A 196 2.97 -17.13 2.11
C TYR A 196 2.65 -18.45 1.40
N LYS A 197 1.40 -18.63 0.98
CA LYS A 197 0.99 -19.80 0.18
C LYS A 197 1.74 -19.88 -1.15
N ASP A 198 1.87 -18.76 -1.86
CA ASP A 198 2.57 -18.70 -3.14
C ASP A 198 4.08 -18.89 -2.99
N ALA A 199 4.64 -18.49 -1.86
CA ALA A 199 6.03 -18.79 -1.49
C ALA A 199 6.24 -20.22 -0.96
N ASN A 200 5.21 -21.09 -0.98
CA ASN A 200 5.25 -22.45 -0.40
C ASN A 200 5.58 -22.45 1.11
N GLY A 201 5.27 -21.37 1.81
CA GLY A 201 5.42 -21.28 3.26
C GLY A 201 4.35 -22.09 4.01
N SER A 202 4.69 -22.57 5.19
CA SER A 202 3.75 -23.17 6.11
C SER A 202 3.27 -22.12 7.09
N TYR A 203 2.00 -21.74 6.98
CA TYR A 203 1.38 -20.75 7.84
C TYR A 203 0.22 -21.38 8.62
N ALA A 204 0.22 -21.23 9.94
CA ALA A 204 -0.75 -21.94 10.81
C ALA A 204 -2.21 -21.58 10.49
N TYR A 205 -2.48 -20.36 10.03
CA TYR A 205 -3.81 -19.89 9.62
C TYR A 205 -4.03 -19.86 8.11
N ALA A 206 -3.28 -20.65 7.32
CA ALA A 206 -3.41 -20.70 5.86
C ALA A 206 -4.81 -21.14 5.37
N GLN A 207 -5.61 -21.83 6.19
CA GLN A 207 -6.98 -22.25 5.88
C GLN A 207 -8.06 -21.29 6.42
N ASP A 208 -7.65 -20.25 7.13
CA ASP A 208 -8.55 -19.22 7.62
C ASP A 208 -9.16 -18.43 6.47
N LYS A 209 -10.46 -18.09 6.58
CA LYS A 209 -11.22 -17.45 5.49
C LYS A 209 -11.27 -15.93 5.57
N HIS A 210 -10.65 -15.33 6.58
CA HIS A 210 -10.62 -13.88 6.70
C HIS A 210 -9.62 -13.27 5.71
N SER A 211 -10.01 -12.17 5.11
CA SER A 211 -9.14 -11.33 4.28
C SER A 211 -8.44 -10.21 5.09
N GLY A 212 -8.89 -9.98 6.32
CA GLY A 212 -8.32 -9.00 7.25
C GLY A 212 -7.37 -9.62 8.26
N SER A 213 -7.08 -8.87 9.32
CA SER A 213 -6.21 -9.29 10.42
C SER A 213 -6.97 -10.08 11.48
N LEU A 214 -6.31 -11.09 12.03
CA LEU A 214 -6.77 -11.89 13.17
C LEU A 214 -6.06 -11.39 14.43
N SER A 215 -6.83 -11.09 15.48
CA SER A 215 -6.28 -10.64 16.77
C SER A 215 -6.05 -11.84 17.69
N MET A 216 -4.80 -12.05 18.14
CA MET A 216 -4.45 -13.21 18.98
C MET A 216 -3.69 -12.78 20.25
N PRO A 217 -3.91 -13.44 21.39
CA PRO A 217 -3.06 -13.29 22.55
C PRO A 217 -1.73 -14.02 22.36
N PHE A 218 -0.72 -13.63 23.12
CA PHE A 218 0.62 -14.19 22.97
C PHE A 218 0.69 -15.71 23.23
N GLU A 219 -0.13 -16.21 24.14
CA GLU A 219 -0.23 -17.65 24.44
C GLU A 219 -0.58 -18.47 23.21
N THR A 220 -1.52 -17.97 22.40
CA THR A 220 -1.88 -18.61 21.12
C THR A 220 -0.73 -18.53 20.11
N ILE A 221 0.02 -17.41 20.11
CA ILE A 221 1.23 -17.29 19.25
C ILE A 221 2.26 -18.32 19.67
N LEU A 222 2.52 -18.44 20.95
CA LEU A 222 3.50 -19.39 21.45
C LEU A 222 3.10 -20.84 21.13
N ASP A 223 1.81 -21.20 21.29
CA ASP A 223 1.29 -22.54 20.97
C ASP A 223 1.43 -22.87 19.47
N LYS A 224 1.04 -21.96 18.60
CA LYS A 224 0.97 -22.22 17.15
C LYS A 224 2.21 -21.90 16.36
N PHE A 225 3.03 -20.99 16.85
CA PHE A 225 4.19 -20.45 16.11
C PHE A 225 5.49 -20.47 16.92
N GLY A 226 5.47 -20.95 18.16
CA GLY A 226 6.67 -20.98 19.03
C GLY A 226 7.86 -21.66 18.38
N ASP A 227 7.61 -22.70 17.57
CA ASP A 227 8.62 -23.50 16.86
C ASP A 227 8.76 -23.13 15.39
N SER A 228 8.24 -21.97 14.95
CA SER A 228 8.38 -21.53 13.55
C SER A 228 9.84 -21.46 13.11
N ASP A 229 10.07 -21.69 11.80
CA ASP A 229 11.41 -21.61 11.21
C ASP A 229 11.85 -20.18 10.97
N PHE A 230 10.91 -19.30 10.57
CA PHE A 230 11.17 -17.89 10.30
C PHE A 230 10.20 -16.99 11.04
N TRP A 231 10.71 -15.84 11.46
CA TRP A 231 9.92 -14.73 11.96
C TRP A 231 10.05 -13.53 11.02
N ILE A 232 8.98 -13.20 10.31
CA ILE A 232 8.93 -12.11 9.35
C ILE A 232 8.17 -10.94 9.96
N LEU A 233 8.86 -9.84 10.21
CA LEU A 233 8.28 -8.63 10.79
C LEU A 233 8.77 -7.37 10.10
N CYS A 234 7.93 -6.33 10.10
CA CYS A 234 8.31 -4.97 9.75
C CYS A 234 8.70 -4.20 11.01
N TYR A 235 9.86 -3.56 10.98
CA TYR A 235 10.37 -2.77 12.09
C TYR A 235 10.81 -1.38 11.63
N ASN A 236 10.31 -0.34 12.31
CA ASN A 236 10.69 1.03 12.04
C ASN A 236 11.79 1.47 13.02
N GLY A 237 12.94 1.87 12.49
CA GLY A 237 14.09 2.31 13.28
C GLY A 237 15.22 1.28 13.37
N ASN A 238 16.09 1.46 14.36
CA ASN A 238 17.23 0.57 14.56
C ASN A 238 16.77 -0.78 15.12
N PHE A 239 16.91 -1.82 14.32
CA PHE A 239 16.53 -3.19 14.67
C PHE A 239 17.70 -3.94 15.31
N SER A 240 17.40 -4.64 16.41
CA SER A 240 18.23 -5.70 16.95
C SER A 240 17.36 -6.70 17.75
N LEU A 241 17.84 -7.91 17.96
CA LEU A 241 17.16 -8.88 18.83
C LEU A 241 16.97 -8.33 20.26
N ASN A 242 17.93 -7.55 20.74
CA ASN A 242 17.83 -6.91 22.06
C ASN A 242 16.72 -5.88 22.13
N THR A 243 16.48 -5.10 21.06
CA THR A 243 15.36 -4.14 21.03
C THR A 243 14.02 -4.85 21.06
N LEU A 244 13.86 -5.97 20.36
CA LEU A 244 12.66 -6.80 20.45
C LEU A 244 12.43 -7.33 21.86
N LEU A 245 13.48 -7.86 22.50
CA LEU A 245 13.35 -8.40 23.86
C LEU A 245 13.03 -7.32 24.89
N ALA A 246 13.53 -6.09 24.70
CA ALA A 246 13.19 -4.95 25.53
C ALA A 246 11.71 -4.53 25.37
N GLU A 247 11.13 -4.68 24.18
CA GLU A 247 9.70 -4.43 23.94
C GLU A 247 8.82 -5.49 24.65
N TYR A 248 9.22 -6.75 24.60
CA TYR A 248 8.47 -7.83 25.23
C TYR A 248 9.34 -9.07 25.50
N GLN A 249 9.52 -9.40 26.77
CA GLN A 249 10.37 -10.52 27.22
C GLN A 249 9.91 -11.90 26.69
N GLY A 250 8.61 -12.05 26.44
CA GLY A 250 8.03 -13.29 25.89
C GLY A 250 8.62 -13.72 24.55
N TYR A 251 9.15 -12.78 23.75
CA TYR A 251 9.78 -13.11 22.46
C TYR A 251 10.94 -14.09 22.61
N GLY A 252 11.64 -14.07 23.74
CA GLY A 252 12.70 -15.02 24.06
C GLY A 252 12.27 -16.48 24.13
N ALA A 253 10.96 -16.77 24.21
CA ALA A 253 10.45 -18.15 24.15
C ALA A 253 10.34 -18.69 22.72
N LEU A 254 10.28 -17.82 21.72
CA LEU A 254 10.13 -18.19 20.32
C LEU A 254 11.43 -18.79 19.73
N LYS A 255 11.32 -19.90 19.03
CA LYS A 255 12.47 -20.53 18.35
C LYS A 255 13.17 -19.56 17.37
N PRO A 256 12.48 -18.85 16.46
CA PRO A 256 13.15 -17.98 15.51
C PRO A 256 13.87 -16.80 16.19
N TYR A 257 13.42 -16.35 17.36
CA TYR A 257 14.20 -15.40 18.17
C TYR A 257 15.53 -15.99 18.62
N LYS A 258 15.52 -17.26 19.12
CA LYS A 258 16.72 -17.96 19.62
C LYS A 258 17.71 -18.29 18.54
N THR A 259 17.23 -18.58 17.32
CA THR A 259 18.08 -18.94 16.17
C THR A 259 18.52 -17.73 15.35
N GLY A 260 17.88 -16.57 15.51
CA GLY A 260 18.14 -15.37 14.72
C GLY A 260 17.55 -15.43 13.31
N GLU A 261 16.55 -16.24 13.09
CA GLU A 261 15.94 -16.52 11.77
C GLU A 261 14.62 -15.77 11.55
#